data_c75f306164777286362da402427530d2
#
_entry.id   c75f306164777286362da402427530d2
#
_cell.length_a   1.000
_cell.length_b   1.000
_cell.length_c   1.000
_cell.angle_alpha   90.00
_cell.angle_beta   90.00
_cell.angle_gamma   90.00
#
_symmetry.space_group_name_H-M   'P 1'
#
loop_
_entity.id
_entity.type
_entity.pdbx_description
1 polymer ?
#
loop_
_entity_poly.entity_id
_entity_poly.type
_entity_poly.pdbx_seq_one_letter_code
_entity_poly.pdbx_strand_id
1 'polypeptide(L)'
;MSPLVGNLIEHEVCDYLNTIPSFQKLGKWKRQEPDFPDAIFDSSITPTPGFEIKAWFPLATEITARFKESQKYFVEDNTDLVLLAWLPEHLFYGTPTIVDVVSIPASKVAKSRDDHYFNPPDYLVLEPEDTADRTRNLQQSCVNGHKFQGTSAELTEAKRRVKSMGSSIEYYSIDLPFQEELQELFGTYRYRLDTNFAKIDRIENPDIENFKAKVLDSTIHGRTINAWSKLFANASKQELATILETEFGVSKGASD
;
A
#
# COMPACT_ATOMS: atom_id res chain seq x y z
N MET A 1 4.67 -9.50 5.17
CA MET A 1 3.72 -9.75 6.28
C MET A 1 3.31 -11.21 6.23
N SER A 2 3.14 -11.87 7.37
CA SER A 2 2.60 -13.23 7.36
C SER A 2 1.13 -13.19 6.93
N PRO A 3 0.70 -13.96 5.95
CA PRO A 3 -0.71 -14.08 5.56
C PRO A 3 -1.63 -14.39 6.76
N LEU A 4 -1.10 -15.13 7.74
CA LEU A 4 -1.82 -15.46 8.96
C LEU A 4 -2.31 -14.23 9.74
N VAL A 5 -1.46 -13.20 9.88
CA VAL A 5 -1.84 -11.99 10.62
C VAL A 5 -2.87 -11.17 9.86
N GLY A 6 -2.76 -11.09 8.54
CA GLY A 6 -3.79 -10.45 7.70
C GLY A 6 -5.15 -11.10 7.90
N ASN A 7 -5.23 -12.41 7.75
CA ASN A 7 -6.46 -13.18 7.93
C ASN A 7 -7.05 -13.02 9.34
N LEU A 8 -6.19 -13.04 10.38
CA LEU A 8 -6.64 -12.83 11.76
C LEU A 8 -7.31 -11.45 11.92
N ILE A 9 -6.67 -10.40 11.40
CA ILE A 9 -7.19 -9.03 11.47
C ILE A 9 -8.52 -8.90 10.73
N GLU A 10 -8.65 -9.48 9.54
CA GLU A 10 -9.90 -9.46 8.79
C GLU A 10 -11.06 -10.12 9.57
N HIS A 11 -10.80 -11.26 10.23
CA HIS A 11 -11.78 -11.91 11.10
C HIS A 11 -12.17 -11.02 12.29
N GLU A 12 -11.17 -10.51 13.02
CA GLU A 12 -11.40 -9.69 14.20
C GLU A 12 -12.15 -8.39 13.87
N VAL A 13 -11.90 -7.79 12.71
CA VAL A 13 -12.66 -6.61 12.26
C VAL A 13 -14.13 -6.98 12.06
N CYS A 14 -14.43 -8.07 11.36
CA CYS A 14 -15.82 -8.50 11.17
C CYS A 14 -16.51 -8.82 12.51
N ASP A 15 -15.83 -9.53 13.40
CA ASP A 15 -16.36 -9.88 14.71
C ASP A 15 -16.61 -8.63 15.56
N TYR A 16 -15.67 -7.69 15.60
CA TYR A 16 -15.85 -6.42 16.29
C TYR A 16 -17.04 -5.63 15.74
N LEU A 17 -17.15 -5.47 14.42
CA LEU A 17 -18.26 -4.75 13.79
C LEU A 17 -19.61 -5.40 14.13
N ASN A 18 -19.65 -6.71 14.23
CA ASN A 18 -20.85 -7.46 14.64
C ASN A 18 -21.21 -7.28 16.12
N THR A 19 -20.33 -6.71 16.95
CA THR A 19 -20.68 -6.32 18.33
C THR A 19 -21.41 -4.98 18.42
N ILE A 20 -21.33 -4.16 17.36
CA ILE A 20 -21.88 -2.81 17.34
C ILE A 20 -23.41 -2.85 17.18
N PRO A 21 -24.21 -2.33 18.15
CA PRO A 21 -25.66 -2.48 18.15
C PRO A 21 -26.39 -1.88 16.94
N SER A 22 -25.82 -0.85 16.30
CA SER A 22 -26.38 -0.25 15.10
C SER A 22 -26.33 -1.21 13.91
N PHE A 23 -25.24 -1.95 13.75
CA PHE A 23 -25.12 -2.94 12.68
C PHE A 23 -25.99 -4.17 12.94
N GLN A 24 -26.02 -4.68 14.16
CA GLN A 24 -26.82 -5.86 14.54
C GLN A 24 -28.30 -5.73 14.16
N LYS A 25 -28.84 -4.51 14.15
CA LYS A 25 -30.24 -4.23 13.78
C LYS A 25 -30.48 -4.26 12.28
N LEU A 26 -29.46 -4.08 11.47
CA LEU A 26 -29.56 -3.89 10.03
C LEU A 26 -29.06 -5.08 9.23
N GLY A 27 -28.13 -5.88 9.79
CA GLY A 27 -27.50 -6.98 9.09
C GLY A 27 -26.34 -7.58 9.85
N LYS A 28 -25.45 -8.24 9.11
CA LYS A 28 -24.28 -8.89 9.68
C LYS A 28 -23.08 -8.71 8.76
N TRP A 29 -21.93 -8.30 9.30
CA TRP A 29 -20.66 -8.31 8.59
C TRP A 29 -20.16 -9.75 8.41
N LYS A 30 -19.76 -10.08 7.21
CA LYS A 30 -19.23 -11.38 6.82
C LYS A 30 -17.92 -11.20 6.07
N ARG A 31 -16.90 -11.95 6.46
CA ARG A 31 -15.68 -12.06 5.69
C ARG A 31 -15.95 -12.80 4.39
N GLN A 32 -15.35 -12.33 3.30
CA GLN A 32 -15.33 -13.03 2.01
C GLN A 32 -13.94 -13.64 1.78
N GLU A 33 -13.89 -14.85 1.29
CA GLU A 33 -12.67 -15.52 0.86
C GLU A 33 -13.03 -16.55 -0.21
N PRO A 34 -12.43 -16.53 -1.40
CA PRO A 34 -11.34 -15.65 -1.86
C PRO A 34 -11.83 -14.34 -2.53
N ASP A 35 -13.05 -13.92 -2.33
CA ASP A 35 -13.72 -12.84 -3.05
C ASP A 35 -13.33 -11.45 -2.52
N PHE A 36 -13.73 -10.44 -3.28
CA PHE A 36 -13.53 -9.02 -3.04
C PHE A 36 -14.89 -8.33 -2.83
N PRO A 37 -14.99 -7.35 -1.92
CA PRO A 37 -14.00 -6.92 -0.92
C PRO A 37 -13.82 -7.95 0.22
N ASP A 38 -12.81 -7.75 1.09
CA ASP A 38 -12.48 -8.69 2.19
C ASP A 38 -13.66 -8.94 3.14
N ALA A 39 -14.53 -7.94 3.35
CA ALA A 39 -15.74 -8.05 4.17
C ALA A 39 -16.95 -7.35 3.53
N ILE A 40 -18.12 -7.96 3.64
CA ILE A 40 -19.40 -7.39 3.19
C ILE A 40 -20.41 -7.31 4.33
N PHE A 41 -21.31 -6.34 4.21
CA PHE A 41 -22.44 -6.20 5.10
C PHE A 41 -23.67 -6.89 4.53
N ASP A 42 -23.93 -8.11 4.96
CA ASP A 42 -25.10 -8.89 4.57
C ASP A 42 -26.37 -8.29 5.18
N SER A 43 -27.08 -7.53 4.38
CA SER A 43 -28.27 -6.76 4.76
C SER A 43 -29.14 -6.51 3.54
N SER A 44 -30.24 -5.75 3.73
CA SER A 44 -31.08 -5.29 2.63
C SER A 44 -30.58 -3.99 1.95
N ILE A 45 -29.44 -3.45 2.39
CA ILE A 45 -28.87 -2.22 1.84
C ILE A 45 -28.29 -2.50 0.44
N THR A 46 -28.64 -1.66 -0.51
CA THR A 46 -28.16 -1.76 -1.89
C THR A 46 -27.64 -0.40 -2.36
N PRO A 47 -26.43 -0.31 -2.92
CA PRO A 47 -25.48 -1.40 -3.13
C PRO A 47 -24.94 -1.95 -1.79
N THR A 48 -24.50 -3.22 -1.80
CA THR A 48 -24.00 -3.89 -0.58
C THR A 48 -22.74 -3.21 -0.07
N PRO A 49 -22.74 -2.70 1.19
CA PRO A 49 -21.53 -2.09 1.75
C PRO A 49 -20.41 -3.12 1.96
N GLY A 50 -19.19 -2.69 1.74
CA GLY A 50 -18.02 -3.54 1.90
C GLY A 50 -16.79 -2.85 2.48
N PHE A 51 -15.87 -3.62 3.01
CA PHE A 51 -14.56 -3.17 3.45
C PHE A 51 -13.45 -3.99 2.79
N GLU A 52 -12.52 -3.31 2.17
CA GLU A 52 -11.22 -3.87 1.79
C GLU A 52 -10.23 -3.55 2.91
N ILE A 53 -9.71 -4.57 3.58
CA ILE A 53 -8.92 -4.42 4.80
C ILE A 53 -7.44 -4.59 4.50
N LYS A 54 -6.63 -3.62 4.88
CA LYS A 54 -5.18 -3.66 4.70
C LYS A 54 -4.45 -3.41 6.02
N ALA A 55 -3.86 -4.48 6.53
CA ALA A 55 -3.07 -4.45 7.75
C ALA A 55 -1.64 -4.00 7.46
N TRP A 56 -1.20 -2.94 8.14
CA TRP A 56 0.14 -2.39 8.01
C TRP A 56 0.93 -2.57 9.31
N PHE A 57 2.12 -3.17 9.17
CA PHE A 57 3.12 -3.21 10.24
C PHE A 57 4.05 -2.00 10.08
N PRO A 58 3.99 -0.97 10.94
CA PRO A 58 4.68 0.32 10.71
C PRO A 58 6.19 0.26 10.70
N LEU A 59 6.79 -0.80 11.26
CA LEU A 59 8.23 -1.03 11.18
C LEU A 59 8.65 -1.73 9.88
N ALA A 60 7.69 -2.20 9.07
CA ALA A 60 7.92 -2.54 7.67
C ALA A 60 7.87 -1.28 6.80
N THR A 61 8.51 -1.31 5.65
CA THR A 61 8.72 -0.12 4.83
C THR A 61 7.49 0.31 4.04
N GLU A 62 6.43 -0.51 3.93
CA GLU A 62 5.42 -0.31 2.89
C GLU A 62 4.02 -0.79 3.29
N ILE A 63 3.01 -0.02 2.88
CA ILE A 63 1.60 -0.46 2.89
C ILE A 63 1.32 -1.10 1.53
N THR A 64 1.14 -2.40 1.51
CA THR A 64 0.93 -3.15 0.27
C THR A 64 -0.55 -3.37 -0.01
N ALA A 65 -1.02 -2.93 -1.17
CA ALA A 65 -2.35 -3.23 -1.67
C ALA A 65 -2.34 -3.32 -3.20
N ARG A 66 -3.05 -4.28 -3.75
CA ARG A 66 -3.12 -4.49 -5.20
C ARG A 66 -4.38 -3.81 -5.74
N PHE A 67 -4.24 -2.59 -6.22
CA PHE A 67 -5.34 -1.80 -6.77
C PHE A 67 -5.21 -1.49 -8.27
N LYS A 68 -4.40 -2.23 -9.01
CA LYS A 68 -4.26 -1.96 -10.45
C LYS A 68 -5.62 -2.05 -11.15
N GLU A 69 -5.95 -1.02 -11.94
CA GLU A 69 -7.24 -0.89 -12.65
C GLU A 69 -8.46 -0.93 -11.72
N SER A 70 -8.30 -0.52 -10.49
CA SER A 70 -9.30 -0.74 -9.45
C SER A 70 -10.50 0.19 -9.52
N GLN A 71 -10.42 1.33 -10.21
CA GLN A 71 -11.62 2.18 -10.40
C GLN A 71 -12.80 1.41 -11.01
N LYS A 72 -12.53 0.37 -11.81
CA LYS A 72 -13.56 -0.51 -12.37
C LYS A 72 -14.37 -1.26 -11.32
N TYR A 73 -13.75 -1.54 -10.18
CA TYR A 73 -14.35 -2.33 -9.10
C TYR A 73 -15.07 -1.47 -8.07
N PHE A 74 -14.83 -0.14 -8.06
CA PHE A 74 -15.37 0.79 -7.08
C PHE A 74 -16.36 1.79 -7.67
N VAL A 75 -17.00 1.44 -8.78
CA VAL A 75 -17.95 2.33 -9.49
C VAL A 75 -19.15 2.70 -8.61
N GLU A 76 -19.60 1.80 -7.76
CA GLU A 76 -20.77 2.02 -6.91
C GLU A 76 -20.46 2.78 -5.62
N ASP A 77 -19.18 3.07 -5.34
CA ASP A 77 -18.69 3.79 -4.16
C ASP A 77 -19.25 3.26 -2.81
N ASN A 78 -19.46 1.95 -2.76
CA ASN A 78 -20.04 1.23 -1.62
C ASN A 78 -18.98 0.50 -0.79
N THR A 79 -17.71 0.66 -1.12
CA THR A 79 -16.60 -0.02 -0.45
C THR A 79 -15.61 1.00 0.07
N ASP A 80 -15.25 0.85 1.34
CA ASP A 80 -14.15 1.59 1.95
C ASP A 80 -12.90 0.73 2.06
N LEU A 81 -11.74 1.38 1.88
CA LEU A 81 -10.45 0.84 2.27
C LEU A 81 -10.23 1.10 3.75
N VAL A 82 -10.09 0.06 4.54
CA VAL A 82 -9.73 0.13 5.96
C VAL A 82 -8.23 -0.12 6.09
N LEU A 83 -7.48 0.93 6.41
CA LEU A 83 -6.07 0.80 6.77
C LEU A 83 -5.96 0.65 8.28
N LEU A 84 -5.26 -0.39 8.72
CA LEU A 84 -5.10 -0.73 10.11
C LEU A 84 -3.62 -0.91 10.41
N ALA A 85 -3.06 -0.03 11.26
CA ALA A 85 -1.68 -0.15 11.74
C ALA A 85 -1.63 -1.02 13.00
N TRP A 86 -0.73 -2.01 13.01
CA TRP A 86 -0.63 -2.97 14.10
C TRP A 86 0.81 -3.26 14.49
N LEU A 87 0.98 -3.75 15.72
CA LEU A 87 2.25 -4.22 16.27
C LEU A 87 2.12 -5.65 16.76
N PRO A 88 3.22 -6.44 16.68
CA PRO A 88 3.23 -7.85 17.07
C PRO A 88 3.19 -8.08 18.59
N GLU A 89 3.09 -7.01 19.37
CA GLU A 89 2.98 -7.09 20.81
C GLU A 89 1.76 -7.96 21.19
N HIS A 90 1.99 -8.95 22.03
CA HIS A 90 1.00 -9.96 22.45
C HIS A 90 0.50 -10.91 21.35
N LEU A 91 1.11 -10.95 20.15
CA LEU A 91 0.64 -11.81 19.06
C LEU A 91 0.51 -13.29 19.44
N PHE A 92 1.39 -13.81 20.29
CA PHE A 92 1.37 -15.21 20.72
C PHE A 92 0.48 -15.47 21.96
N TYR A 93 0.09 -14.44 22.67
CA TYR A 93 -0.66 -14.55 23.92
C TYR A 93 -2.01 -13.83 23.88
N GLY A 94 -2.41 -13.34 22.73
CA GLY A 94 -3.62 -12.57 22.56
C GLY A 94 -3.75 -12.03 21.14
N THR A 95 -4.28 -10.84 21.00
CA THR A 95 -4.45 -10.13 19.74
C THR A 95 -3.31 -9.14 19.51
N PRO A 96 -2.92 -8.84 18.24
CA PRO A 96 -1.96 -7.79 17.96
C PRO A 96 -2.46 -6.43 18.48
N THR A 97 -1.54 -5.58 18.93
CA THR A 97 -1.87 -4.23 19.36
C THR A 97 -2.20 -3.37 18.16
N ILE A 98 -3.41 -2.81 18.11
CA ILE A 98 -3.82 -1.87 17.06
C ILE A 98 -3.38 -0.46 17.46
N VAL A 99 -2.58 0.16 16.60
CA VAL A 99 -2.04 1.52 16.82
C VAL A 99 -3.05 2.57 16.38
N ASP A 100 -3.57 2.41 15.17
CA ASP A 100 -4.57 3.31 14.59
C ASP A 100 -5.33 2.62 13.44
N VAL A 101 -6.51 3.16 13.12
CA VAL A 101 -7.37 2.69 12.04
C VAL A 101 -7.93 3.89 11.29
N VAL A 102 -7.97 3.81 9.97
CA VAL A 102 -8.67 4.79 9.13
C VAL A 102 -9.51 4.07 8.08
N SER A 103 -10.71 4.60 7.81
CA SER A 103 -11.56 4.20 6.69
C SER A 103 -11.54 5.30 5.64
N ILE A 104 -11.27 4.94 4.40
CA ILE A 104 -11.16 5.84 3.25
C ILE A 104 -12.00 5.27 2.11
N PRO A 105 -12.86 6.04 1.43
CA PRO A 105 -13.55 5.55 0.24
C PRO A 105 -12.57 4.93 -0.75
N ALA A 106 -12.76 3.64 -1.06
CA ALA A 106 -11.84 2.90 -1.90
C ALA A 106 -11.75 3.48 -3.32
N SER A 107 -12.83 4.09 -3.81
CA SER A 107 -12.86 4.84 -5.07
C SER A 107 -11.83 5.97 -5.13
N LYS A 108 -11.65 6.73 -4.04
CA LYS A 108 -10.66 7.81 -3.97
C LYS A 108 -9.23 7.27 -4.05
N VAL A 109 -8.94 6.18 -3.32
CA VAL A 109 -7.62 5.56 -3.34
C VAL A 109 -7.33 4.95 -4.70
N ALA A 110 -8.32 4.27 -5.29
CA ALA A 110 -8.22 3.72 -6.63
C ALA A 110 -7.93 4.81 -7.67
N LYS A 111 -8.65 5.94 -7.57
CA LYS A 111 -8.42 7.08 -8.47
C LYS A 111 -6.99 7.63 -8.34
N SER A 112 -6.54 7.97 -7.15
CA SER A 112 -5.18 8.49 -6.92
C SER A 112 -4.12 7.54 -7.48
N ARG A 113 -4.34 6.25 -7.31
CA ARG A 113 -3.41 5.25 -7.77
C ARG A 113 -3.41 5.09 -9.30
N ASP A 114 -4.58 5.05 -9.92
CA ASP A 114 -4.68 4.95 -11.38
C ASP A 114 -4.15 6.23 -12.04
N ASP A 115 -4.44 7.41 -11.48
CA ASP A 115 -3.84 8.68 -11.90
C ASP A 115 -2.31 8.62 -11.87
N HIS A 116 -1.72 8.00 -10.84
CA HIS A 116 -0.26 7.84 -10.75
C HIS A 116 0.30 6.86 -11.80
N TYR A 117 -0.38 5.73 -12.06
CA TYR A 117 0.17 4.64 -12.87
C TYR A 117 -0.19 4.71 -14.35
N PHE A 118 -1.33 5.29 -14.70
CA PHE A 118 -1.81 5.34 -16.07
C PHE A 118 -1.62 6.71 -16.73
N ASN A 119 -1.17 7.71 -16.01
CA ASN A 119 -0.70 8.95 -16.62
C ASN A 119 0.68 8.73 -17.24
N PRO A 120 1.08 9.58 -18.21
CA PRO A 120 2.43 9.50 -18.78
C PRO A 120 3.47 9.52 -17.66
N PRO A 121 4.52 8.70 -17.75
CA PRO A 121 5.56 8.71 -16.73
C PRO A 121 6.31 10.05 -16.74
N ASP A 122 6.62 10.56 -15.56
CA ASP A 122 7.39 11.79 -15.39
C ASP A 122 8.81 11.65 -15.97
N TYR A 123 9.33 10.42 -15.95
CA TYR A 123 10.63 10.13 -16.53
C TYR A 123 10.78 8.66 -16.93
N LEU A 124 11.67 8.42 -17.88
CA LEU A 124 12.13 7.10 -18.29
C LEU A 124 13.61 6.95 -17.99
N VAL A 125 14.00 5.83 -17.42
CA VAL A 125 15.38 5.49 -17.11
C VAL A 125 15.75 4.20 -17.83
N LEU A 126 16.88 4.21 -18.55
CA LEU A 126 17.42 2.99 -19.13
C LEU A 126 17.85 2.04 -18.00
N GLU A 127 17.33 0.84 -18.00
CA GLU A 127 17.75 -0.21 -17.10
C GLU A 127 18.61 -1.21 -17.87
N PRO A 128 19.83 -1.53 -17.40
CA PRO A 128 20.63 -2.61 -17.98
C PRO A 128 19.86 -3.94 -17.95
N GLU A 129 20.07 -4.80 -18.94
CA GLU A 129 19.50 -6.15 -18.95
C GLU A 129 19.97 -6.95 -17.73
N ASP A 130 21.21 -6.75 -17.31
CA ASP A 130 21.72 -7.26 -16.03
C ASP A 130 21.31 -6.31 -14.90
N THR A 131 20.47 -6.81 -14.01
CA THR A 131 19.96 -6.06 -12.85
C THR A 131 20.95 -5.99 -11.69
N ALA A 132 22.17 -6.54 -11.81
CA ALA A 132 23.20 -6.49 -10.78
C ALA A 132 23.66 -5.05 -10.47
N ASP A 133 23.70 -4.20 -11.50
CA ASP A 133 24.10 -2.79 -11.41
C ASP A 133 22.91 -1.83 -11.32
N ARG A 134 21.90 -2.15 -10.55
CA ARG A 134 20.77 -1.24 -10.30
C ARG A 134 21.25 0.03 -9.64
N THR A 135 21.34 1.09 -10.41
CA THR A 135 21.85 2.38 -9.95
C THR A 135 20.82 3.17 -9.12
N ARG A 136 19.54 2.82 -9.17
CA ARG A 136 18.49 3.57 -8.46
C ARG A 136 17.27 2.72 -8.16
N ASN A 137 16.84 2.76 -6.91
CA ASN A 137 15.56 2.20 -6.50
C ASN A 137 14.46 3.26 -6.71
N LEU A 138 13.74 3.14 -7.82
CA LEU A 138 12.61 4.03 -8.13
C LEU A 138 11.41 3.80 -7.19
N GLN A 139 11.44 2.72 -6.41
CA GLN A 139 10.35 2.32 -5.52
C GLN A 139 10.17 3.25 -4.31
N GLN A 140 11.02 4.24 -4.12
CA GLN A 140 10.93 5.15 -2.97
C GLN A 140 10.44 6.55 -3.36
N SER A 141 10.01 6.73 -4.60
CA SER A 141 9.54 8.00 -5.12
C SER A 141 8.03 7.95 -5.37
N CYS A 142 7.32 9.02 -5.04
CA CYS A 142 5.95 9.24 -5.48
C CYS A 142 5.89 9.72 -6.95
N VAL A 143 7.04 9.90 -7.58
CA VAL A 143 7.13 10.29 -8.99
C VAL A 143 6.82 9.11 -9.89
N ASN A 144 5.98 9.32 -10.89
CA ASN A 144 5.63 8.31 -11.87
C ASN A 144 6.80 8.05 -12.82
N GLY A 145 7.61 7.05 -12.52
CA GLY A 145 8.81 6.69 -13.29
C GLY A 145 8.79 5.24 -13.76
N HIS A 146 9.26 5.03 -14.98
CA HIS A 146 9.36 3.71 -15.57
C HIS A 146 10.81 3.38 -15.93
N LYS A 147 11.19 2.13 -15.70
CA LYS A 147 12.46 1.59 -16.16
C LYS A 147 12.27 1.03 -17.56
N PHE A 148 13.05 1.57 -18.49
CA PHE A 148 13.00 1.17 -19.87
C PHE A 148 14.09 0.13 -20.18
N GLN A 149 13.70 -0.98 -20.79
CA GLN A 149 14.61 -2.01 -21.26
C GLN A 149 14.67 -1.98 -22.78
N GLY A 150 15.78 -1.50 -23.32
CA GLY A 150 15.98 -1.38 -24.76
C GLY A 150 17.24 -0.59 -25.09
N THR A 151 17.38 -0.22 -26.34
CA THR A 151 18.51 0.59 -26.82
C THR A 151 18.34 2.06 -26.46
N SER A 152 19.46 2.82 -26.49
CA SER A 152 19.43 4.26 -26.27
C SER A 152 18.60 5.01 -27.32
N ALA A 153 18.53 4.50 -28.56
CA ALA A 153 17.71 5.09 -29.62
C ALA A 153 16.23 4.91 -29.35
N GLU A 154 15.80 3.71 -28.95
CA GLU A 154 14.42 3.42 -28.53
C GLU A 154 14.01 4.23 -27.28
N LEU A 155 14.91 4.38 -26.31
CA LEU A 155 14.67 5.24 -25.13
C LEU A 155 14.43 6.69 -25.54
N THR A 156 15.20 7.22 -26.49
CA THR A 156 15.05 8.59 -26.99
C THR A 156 13.69 8.79 -27.65
N GLU A 157 13.27 7.83 -28.47
CA GLU A 157 11.95 7.87 -29.10
C GLU A 157 10.81 7.72 -28.09
N ALA A 158 10.93 6.82 -27.12
CA ALA A 158 9.97 6.67 -26.04
C ALA A 158 9.81 7.97 -25.23
N LYS A 159 10.92 8.64 -24.87
CA LYS A 159 10.89 9.95 -24.20
C LYS A 159 10.20 11.03 -25.04
N ARG A 160 10.42 11.03 -26.35
CA ARG A 160 9.75 11.97 -27.25
C ARG A 160 8.24 11.75 -27.27
N ARG A 161 7.78 10.50 -27.38
CA ARG A 161 6.35 10.15 -27.35
C ARG A 161 5.72 10.51 -26.00
N VAL A 162 6.32 10.09 -24.89
CA VAL A 162 5.83 10.42 -23.54
C VAL A 162 5.67 11.93 -23.36
N LYS A 163 6.66 12.72 -23.81
CA LYS A 163 6.60 14.18 -23.75
C LYS A 163 5.45 14.77 -24.57
N SER A 164 5.11 14.14 -25.71
CA SER A 164 3.98 14.59 -26.54
C SER A 164 2.62 14.26 -25.90
N MET A 165 2.56 13.20 -25.10
CA MET A 165 1.34 12.78 -24.39
C MET A 165 1.07 13.62 -23.14
N GLY A 166 2.12 13.99 -22.40
CA GLY A 166 2.04 14.54 -21.05
C GLY A 166 1.49 15.94 -20.90
N SER A 167 1.32 16.71 -22.01
CA SER A 167 0.92 18.11 -21.90
C SER A 167 -0.61 18.36 -21.88
N SER A 168 -1.44 17.35 -22.11
CA SER A 168 -2.87 17.50 -22.33
C SER A 168 -3.77 16.80 -21.32
N ILE A 169 -3.22 16.02 -20.39
CA ILE A 169 -4.04 15.19 -19.48
C ILE A 169 -3.55 15.35 -18.05
N GLU A 170 -4.45 15.85 -17.21
CA GLU A 170 -4.18 16.11 -15.79
C GLU A 170 -4.48 14.91 -14.89
N TYR A 171 -5.30 13.95 -15.36
CA TYR A 171 -5.68 12.77 -14.55
C TYR A 171 -6.18 11.61 -15.41
N TYR A 172 -6.09 10.43 -14.83
CA TYR A 172 -6.56 9.18 -15.42
C TYR A 172 -8.08 9.20 -15.64
N SER A 173 -8.49 8.72 -16.82
CA SER A 173 -9.86 8.29 -17.09
C SER A 173 -9.85 7.03 -17.93
N ILE A 174 -10.67 6.06 -17.54
CA ILE A 174 -10.74 4.75 -18.20
C ILE A 174 -11.25 4.85 -19.64
N ASP A 175 -12.06 5.88 -19.93
CA ASP A 175 -12.74 6.04 -21.22
C ASP A 175 -11.97 6.95 -22.19
N LEU A 176 -10.80 7.43 -21.82
CA LEU A 176 -10.04 8.34 -22.68
C LEU A 176 -9.21 7.59 -23.72
N PRO A 177 -9.23 8.04 -25.00
CA PRO A 177 -8.34 7.50 -26.06
C PRO A 177 -6.86 7.53 -25.68
N PHE A 178 -6.48 8.47 -24.83
CA PHE A 178 -5.14 8.57 -24.26
C PHE A 178 -4.71 7.30 -23.53
N GLN A 179 -5.60 6.62 -22.82
CA GLN A 179 -5.24 5.40 -22.10
C GLN A 179 -4.93 4.26 -23.07
N GLU A 180 -5.61 4.21 -24.22
CA GLU A 180 -5.32 3.28 -25.30
C GLU A 180 -3.93 3.55 -25.88
N GLU A 181 -3.62 4.81 -26.19
CA GLU A 181 -2.31 5.21 -26.70
C GLU A 181 -1.17 4.92 -25.70
N LEU A 182 -1.41 5.14 -24.40
CA LEU A 182 -0.47 4.81 -23.34
C LEU A 182 -0.23 3.30 -23.23
N GLN A 183 -1.28 2.49 -23.34
CA GLN A 183 -1.15 1.04 -23.37
C GLN A 183 -0.42 0.52 -24.61
N GLU A 184 -0.65 1.11 -25.78
CA GLU A 184 0.12 0.84 -26.99
C GLU A 184 1.60 1.18 -26.81
N LEU A 185 1.90 2.31 -26.18
CA LEU A 185 3.29 2.69 -25.88
C LEU A 185 3.96 1.65 -24.98
N PHE A 186 3.28 1.18 -23.93
CA PHE A 186 3.79 0.13 -23.05
C PHE A 186 3.93 -1.22 -23.75
N GLY A 187 3.08 -1.52 -24.73
CA GLY A 187 3.19 -2.73 -25.57
C GLY A 187 4.33 -2.67 -26.59
N THR A 188 4.69 -1.48 -27.06
CA THR A 188 5.70 -1.28 -28.09
C THR A 188 7.13 -1.39 -27.55
N TYR A 189 7.36 -0.89 -26.33
CA TYR A 189 8.67 -0.88 -25.70
C TYR A 189 8.72 -1.82 -24.52
N ARG A 190 9.90 -2.36 -24.21
CA ARG A 190 10.13 -3.15 -23.01
C ARG A 190 10.19 -2.24 -21.79
N TYR A 191 9.06 -2.10 -21.11
CA TYR A 191 8.98 -1.43 -19.84
C TYR A 191 8.95 -2.44 -18.72
N ARG A 192 9.72 -2.20 -17.69
CA ARG A 192 9.47 -2.78 -16.40
C ARG A 192 8.71 -1.74 -15.57
N LEU A 193 7.43 -1.96 -15.38
CA LEU A 193 6.68 -1.22 -14.38
C LEU A 193 7.38 -1.38 -13.04
N ASP A 194 7.58 -0.28 -12.36
CA ASP A 194 8.01 -0.34 -10.98
C ASP A 194 6.96 -1.13 -10.19
N THR A 195 7.42 -2.03 -9.32
CA THR A 195 6.54 -2.86 -8.48
C THR A 195 5.72 -2.06 -7.47
N ASN A 196 5.91 -0.75 -7.44
CA ASN A 196 5.16 0.19 -6.61
C ASN A 196 3.65 0.18 -6.86
N PHE A 197 3.18 -0.33 -7.98
CA PHE A 197 1.74 -0.43 -8.21
C PHE A 197 0.98 -1.21 -7.13
N ALA A 198 1.67 -2.02 -6.34
CA ALA A 198 1.11 -2.72 -5.20
C ALA A 198 1.21 -1.94 -3.87
N LYS A 199 1.76 -0.71 -3.90
CA LYS A 199 2.09 0.05 -2.69
C LYS A 199 1.31 1.34 -2.67
N ILE A 200 0.23 1.35 -1.92
CA ILE A 200 -0.63 2.54 -1.80
C ILE A 200 0.02 3.69 -1.03
N ASP A 201 1.09 3.44 -0.30
CA ASP A 201 1.88 4.48 0.35
C ASP A 201 2.84 5.22 -0.59
N ARG A 202 2.83 4.89 -1.89
CA ARG A 202 3.61 5.53 -2.95
C ARG A 202 2.77 6.41 -3.87
N ILE A 203 1.48 6.53 -3.62
CA ILE A 203 0.57 7.41 -4.33
C ILE A 203 0.30 8.68 -3.51
N GLU A 204 -0.02 9.77 -4.17
CA GLU A 204 -0.42 11.00 -3.51
C GLU A 204 -1.88 10.91 -3.05
N ASN A 205 -2.08 10.62 -1.78
CA ASN A 205 -3.40 10.60 -1.17
C ASN A 205 -3.32 11.18 0.25
N PRO A 206 -3.96 12.35 0.50
CA PRO A 206 -3.86 13.04 1.79
C PRO A 206 -4.34 12.22 2.99
N ASP A 207 -5.34 11.38 2.82
CA ASP A 207 -5.88 10.55 3.91
C ASP A 207 -4.86 9.48 4.33
N ILE A 208 -4.19 8.87 3.34
CA ILE A 208 -3.12 7.89 3.59
C ILE A 208 -1.92 8.56 4.24
N GLU A 209 -1.49 9.73 3.74
CA GLU A 209 -0.34 10.46 4.30
C GLU A 209 -0.60 10.90 5.74
N ASN A 210 -1.80 11.41 6.05
CA ASN A 210 -2.19 11.78 7.39
C ASN A 210 -2.22 10.57 8.33
N PHE A 211 -2.76 9.45 7.89
CA PHE A 211 -2.76 8.20 8.65
C PHE A 211 -1.33 7.74 8.97
N LYS A 212 -0.45 7.72 7.96
CA LYS A 212 0.96 7.34 8.14
C LYS A 212 1.66 8.26 9.13
N ALA A 213 1.50 9.57 8.98
CA ALA A 213 2.12 10.54 9.88
C ALA A 213 1.67 10.30 11.33
N LYS A 214 0.37 10.16 11.56
CA LYS A 214 -0.20 9.90 12.89
C LYS A 214 0.34 8.62 13.51
N VAL A 215 0.40 7.52 12.74
CA VAL A 215 0.94 6.25 13.21
C VAL A 215 2.43 6.36 13.54
N LEU A 216 3.23 6.97 12.66
CA LEU A 216 4.67 7.12 12.87
C LEU A 216 5.03 8.02 14.05
N ASP A 217 4.16 8.97 14.40
CA ASP A 217 4.31 9.84 15.57
C ASP A 217 3.79 9.21 16.88
N SER A 218 3.08 8.09 16.79
CA SER A 218 2.62 7.36 17.97
C SER A 218 3.80 6.83 18.78
N THR A 219 3.71 6.97 20.11
CA THR A 219 4.80 6.62 21.03
C THR A 219 4.62 5.21 21.58
N ILE A 220 5.67 4.41 21.52
CA ILE A 220 5.75 3.06 22.08
C ILE A 220 7.05 2.94 22.85
N HIS A 221 6.98 2.46 24.09
CA HIS A 221 8.18 2.32 24.94
C HIS A 221 9.04 3.59 24.94
N GLY A 222 8.40 4.76 25.14
CA GLY A 222 9.10 6.04 25.27
C GLY A 222 9.67 6.65 24.00
N ARG A 223 9.47 6.04 22.83
CA ARG A 223 9.93 6.55 21.52
C ARG A 223 8.81 6.50 20.49
N THR A 224 8.85 7.41 19.51
CA THR A 224 7.92 7.32 18.37
C THR A 224 8.25 6.10 17.50
N ILE A 225 7.25 5.57 16.80
CA ILE A 225 7.45 4.45 15.84
C ILE A 225 8.49 4.85 14.78
N ASN A 226 8.48 6.10 14.32
CA ASN A 226 9.50 6.62 13.40
C ASN A 226 10.91 6.58 14.01
N ALA A 227 11.06 6.92 15.29
CA ALA A 227 12.34 6.84 15.98
C ALA A 227 12.83 5.38 16.10
N TRP A 228 11.92 4.45 16.42
CA TRP A 228 12.23 3.01 16.42
C TRP A 228 12.65 2.51 15.03
N SER A 229 11.92 2.89 13.98
CA SER A 229 12.26 2.50 12.61
C SER A 229 13.66 2.97 12.20
N LYS A 230 13.99 4.23 12.50
CA LYS A 230 15.33 4.77 12.23
C LYS A 230 16.43 4.08 13.03
N LEU A 231 16.13 3.76 14.29
CA LEU A 231 17.06 3.04 15.16
C LEU A 231 17.36 1.65 14.61
N PHE A 232 16.33 0.87 14.28
CA PHE A 232 16.50 -0.48 13.70
C PHE A 232 17.22 -0.48 12.35
N ALA A 233 17.02 0.57 11.56
CA ALA A 233 17.66 0.69 10.25
C ALA A 233 19.15 1.04 10.32
N ASN A 234 19.60 1.75 11.38
CA ASN A 234 20.93 2.35 11.44
C ASN A 234 21.82 1.80 12.54
N ALA A 235 21.25 1.17 13.58
CA ALA A 235 22.02 0.67 14.70
C ALA A 235 22.83 -0.58 14.31
N SER A 236 24.03 -0.67 14.85
CA SER A 236 24.82 -1.89 14.79
C SER A 236 24.16 -3.02 15.59
N LYS A 237 24.53 -4.25 15.29
CA LYS A 237 24.04 -5.44 16.01
C LYS A 237 24.27 -5.36 17.53
N GLN A 238 25.37 -4.71 17.93
CA GLN A 238 25.72 -4.58 19.35
C GLN A 238 24.87 -3.51 20.04
N GLU A 239 24.64 -2.38 19.39
CA GLU A 239 23.73 -1.33 19.89
C GLU A 239 22.30 -1.85 20.01
N LEU A 240 21.80 -2.58 19.01
CA LEU A 240 20.48 -3.21 19.07
C LEU A 240 20.36 -4.18 20.24
N ALA A 241 21.38 -5.01 20.48
CA ALA A 241 21.38 -5.94 21.61
C ALA A 241 21.31 -5.19 22.95
N THR A 242 22.09 -4.11 23.11
CA THR A 242 22.07 -3.27 24.31
C THR A 242 20.71 -2.61 24.52
N ILE A 243 20.11 -2.09 23.45
CA ILE A 243 18.79 -1.46 23.52
C ILE A 243 17.71 -2.47 23.89
N LEU A 244 17.71 -3.66 23.27
CA LEU A 244 16.75 -4.71 23.58
C LEU A 244 16.88 -5.18 25.04
N GLU A 245 18.11 -5.27 25.55
CA GLU A 245 18.34 -5.60 26.94
C GLU A 245 17.86 -4.50 27.89
N THR A 246 18.19 -3.24 27.59
CA THR A 246 17.89 -2.10 28.45
C THR A 246 16.42 -1.72 28.48
N GLU A 247 15.79 -1.70 27.30
CA GLU A 247 14.40 -1.22 27.15
C GLU A 247 13.36 -2.34 27.33
N PHE A 248 13.72 -3.59 26.98
CA PHE A 248 12.78 -4.72 26.97
C PHE A 248 13.19 -5.88 27.87
N GLY A 249 14.34 -5.80 28.54
CA GLY A 249 14.84 -6.88 29.39
C GLY A 249 15.20 -8.17 28.63
N VAL A 250 15.37 -8.08 27.31
CA VAL A 250 15.71 -9.23 26.46
C VAL A 250 17.22 -9.43 26.46
N SER A 251 17.73 -10.33 27.30
CA SER A 251 19.14 -10.74 27.24
C SER A 251 19.40 -11.77 26.12
N LYS A 252 20.60 -11.72 25.51
CA LYS A 252 21.06 -12.83 24.69
C LYS A 252 21.02 -14.08 25.56
N GLY A 253 20.18 -15.05 25.23
CA GLY A 253 20.33 -16.40 25.77
C GLY A 253 21.76 -16.83 25.59
N ALA A 254 22.36 -17.36 26.66
CA ALA A 254 23.67 -18.00 26.56
C ALA A 254 23.57 -19.03 25.43
N SER A 255 24.34 -18.83 24.36
CA SER A 255 24.52 -19.88 23.35
C SER A 255 25.24 -21.02 24.02
N ASP A 256 24.50 -22.09 24.32
CA ASP A 256 25.11 -23.40 24.64
C ASP A 256 25.89 -23.91 23.43
#